data_44e84233e7df2ea0ce7617c03c116063
#
_entry.id   44e84233e7df2ea0ce7617c03c116063
#
_cell.length_a   1.000
_cell.length_b   1.000
_cell.length_c   1.000
_cell.angle_alpha   90.00
_cell.angle_beta   90.00
_cell.angle_gamma   90.00
#
_symmetry.space_group_name_H-M   'P 1'
#
loop_
_entity.id
_entity.type
_entity.pdbx_description
1 polymer ?
#
loop_
_entity_poly.entity_id
_entity_poly.type
_entity_poly.pdbx_seq_one_letter_code
_entity_poly.pdbx_strand_id
1 'polypeptide(L)'
;MSTTPAKTTNLDKWWITIKISWVKHTAYRLNFFLQIIGPALVFFFVKYNLWSSIYSADSELVIKGFNFEQMINYHMWAFIVALVAQGHGSWNLSDDIRMGRISSYLIYPFNFWEFHTASWLSFQFIQVVIAAFTLFCVSFTGILQIPSLEVMAVGVAYTLFISLFWFTMQYFTGVLAFWLEETWILRV
;
A
#
# COMPACT_ATOMS: atom_id res chain seq x y z
N MET A 1 -34.61 -19.91 -26.25
CA MET A 1 -33.53 -20.39 -25.37
C MET A 1 -33.41 -19.40 -24.22
N SER A 2 -34.06 -19.63 -23.08
CA SER A 2 -33.94 -18.78 -21.90
C SER A 2 -32.70 -19.23 -21.14
N THR A 3 -31.60 -18.49 -21.31
CA THR A 3 -30.42 -18.65 -20.45
C THR A 3 -30.78 -18.07 -19.10
N THR A 4 -31.09 -18.90 -18.13
CA THR A 4 -31.21 -18.51 -16.73
C THR A 4 -29.87 -17.84 -16.33
N PRO A 5 -29.88 -16.59 -15.84
CA PRO A 5 -28.63 -15.94 -15.41
C PRO A 5 -28.02 -16.80 -14.30
N ALA A 6 -26.76 -17.19 -14.49
CA ALA A 6 -26.01 -17.95 -13.50
C ALA A 6 -26.06 -17.18 -12.17
N LYS A 7 -26.50 -17.83 -11.11
CA LYS A 7 -26.58 -17.25 -9.75
C LYS A 7 -25.15 -16.97 -9.30
N THR A 8 -24.69 -15.73 -9.49
CA THR A 8 -23.33 -15.32 -9.08
C THR A 8 -23.22 -15.44 -7.57
N THR A 9 -22.25 -16.20 -7.10
CA THR A 9 -21.95 -16.31 -5.67
C THR A 9 -21.31 -15.03 -5.14
N ASN A 10 -21.35 -14.79 -3.83
CA ASN A 10 -20.68 -13.62 -3.26
C ASN A 10 -19.17 -13.64 -3.56
N LEU A 11 -18.56 -14.80 -3.62
CA LEU A 11 -17.13 -14.95 -3.97
C LEU A 11 -16.84 -14.51 -5.41
N ASP A 12 -17.74 -14.79 -6.37
CA ASP A 12 -17.58 -14.35 -7.75
C ASP A 12 -17.57 -12.83 -7.86
N LYS A 13 -18.43 -12.15 -7.08
CA LYS A 13 -18.49 -10.67 -7.02
C LYS A 13 -17.18 -10.09 -6.50
N TRP A 14 -16.67 -10.64 -5.40
CA TRP A 14 -15.38 -10.23 -4.84
C TRP A 14 -14.25 -10.39 -5.87
N TRP A 15 -14.17 -11.55 -6.50
CA TRP A 15 -13.13 -11.83 -7.48
C TRP A 15 -13.20 -10.92 -8.72
N ILE A 16 -14.40 -10.65 -9.22
CA ILE A 16 -14.60 -9.72 -10.34
C ILE A 16 -14.19 -8.30 -9.93
N THR A 17 -14.59 -7.84 -8.75
CA THR A 17 -14.24 -6.50 -8.27
C THR A 17 -12.73 -6.35 -8.09
N ILE A 18 -12.05 -7.36 -7.53
CA ILE A 18 -10.59 -7.38 -7.40
C ILE A 18 -9.93 -7.29 -8.79
N LYS A 19 -10.40 -8.06 -9.78
CA LYS A 19 -9.87 -8.01 -11.15
C LYS A 19 -10.05 -6.63 -11.79
N ILE A 20 -11.24 -6.05 -11.68
CA ILE A 20 -11.53 -4.71 -12.24
C ILE A 20 -10.65 -3.67 -11.58
N SER A 21 -10.52 -3.70 -10.27
CA SER A 21 -9.66 -2.79 -9.51
C SER A 21 -8.18 -2.98 -9.87
N TRP A 22 -7.73 -4.21 -10.06
CA TRP A 22 -6.38 -4.50 -10.55
C TRP A 22 -6.12 -3.85 -11.92
N VAL A 23 -7.02 -4.08 -12.88
CA VAL A 23 -6.92 -3.49 -14.22
C VAL A 23 -6.92 -1.96 -14.14
N LYS A 24 -7.77 -1.36 -13.30
CA LYS A 24 -7.82 0.09 -13.07
C LYS A 24 -6.48 0.63 -12.57
N HIS A 25 -5.86 -0.01 -11.58
CA HIS A 25 -4.58 0.42 -11.02
C HIS A 25 -3.41 0.24 -12.00
N THR A 26 -3.45 -0.80 -12.83
CA THR A 26 -2.39 -1.09 -13.81
C THR A 26 -2.60 -0.43 -15.17
N ALA A 27 -3.78 0.14 -15.45
CA ALA A 27 -4.10 0.79 -16.71
C ALA A 27 -3.20 1.99 -17.02
N TYR A 28 -2.86 2.77 -16.00
CA TYR A 28 -1.95 3.91 -16.10
C TYR A 28 -0.51 3.49 -15.80
N ARG A 29 0.11 2.76 -16.72
CA ARG A 29 1.43 2.13 -16.56
C ARG A 29 2.50 3.10 -16.07
N LEU A 30 2.55 4.32 -16.62
CA LEU A 30 3.55 5.31 -16.23
C LEU A 30 3.36 5.77 -14.78
N ASN A 31 2.12 6.09 -14.38
CA ASN A 31 1.83 6.50 -13.02
C ASN A 31 2.11 5.39 -12.02
N PHE A 32 1.72 4.16 -12.36
CA PHE A 32 2.04 2.97 -11.57
C PHE A 32 3.55 2.79 -11.39
N PHE A 33 4.32 2.93 -12.48
CA PHE A 33 5.77 2.81 -12.45
C PHE A 33 6.43 3.91 -11.60
N LEU A 34 5.96 5.16 -11.73
CA LEU A 34 6.47 6.29 -10.94
C LEU A 34 6.13 6.16 -9.45
N GLN A 35 4.98 5.62 -9.09
CA GLN A 35 4.63 5.36 -7.68
C GLN A 35 5.56 4.32 -7.02
N ILE A 36 6.13 3.42 -7.79
CA ILE A 36 7.09 2.41 -7.30
C ILE A 36 8.50 2.99 -7.27
N ILE A 37 8.95 3.50 -8.42
CA ILE A 37 10.35 3.93 -8.60
C ILE A 37 10.62 5.25 -7.88
N GLY A 38 9.66 6.18 -7.86
CA GLY A 38 9.86 7.49 -7.23
C GLY A 38 10.33 7.38 -5.77
N PRO A 39 9.56 6.74 -4.88
CA PRO A 39 9.98 6.56 -3.49
C PRO A 39 11.26 5.74 -3.33
N ALA A 40 11.47 4.71 -4.18
CA ALA A 40 12.69 3.90 -4.15
C ALA A 40 13.94 4.70 -4.53
N LEU A 41 13.83 5.55 -5.57
CA LEU A 41 14.92 6.45 -5.95
C LEU A 41 15.22 7.49 -4.87
N VAL A 42 14.19 8.13 -4.31
CA VAL A 42 14.35 9.09 -3.22
C VAL A 42 15.00 8.43 -2.02
N PHE A 43 14.55 7.23 -1.65
CA PHE A 43 15.17 6.46 -0.58
C PHE A 43 16.67 6.23 -0.87
N PHE A 44 16.99 5.70 -2.04
CA PHE A 44 18.36 5.33 -2.40
C PHE A 44 19.28 6.55 -2.48
N PHE A 45 18.86 7.60 -3.20
CA PHE A 45 19.69 8.78 -3.35
C PHE A 45 19.81 9.62 -2.08
N VAL A 46 18.75 9.80 -1.33
CA VAL A 46 18.76 10.67 -0.15
C VAL A 46 19.26 9.92 1.08
N LYS A 47 18.69 8.78 1.41
CA LYS A 47 19.01 8.06 2.64
C LYS A 47 20.38 7.38 2.58
N TYR A 48 20.67 6.69 1.48
CA TYR A 48 21.96 6.02 1.33
C TYR A 48 23.11 7.03 1.31
N ASN A 49 23.03 8.08 0.48
CA ASN A 49 24.09 9.09 0.41
C ASN A 49 24.25 9.86 1.73
N LEU A 50 23.15 10.19 2.40
CA LEU A 50 23.20 10.86 3.71
C LEU A 50 23.95 10.00 4.72
N TRP A 51 23.57 8.75 4.89
CA TRP A 51 24.20 7.86 5.86
C TRP A 51 25.61 7.48 5.44
N SER A 52 25.87 7.27 4.16
CA SER A 52 27.22 7.06 3.64
C SER A 52 28.14 8.25 3.97
N SER A 53 27.68 9.49 3.80
CA SER A 53 28.45 10.68 4.14
C SER A 53 28.73 10.80 5.64
N ILE A 54 27.76 10.45 6.49
CA ILE A 54 27.93 10.52 7.96
C ILE A 54 28.94 9.47 8.42
N TYR A 55 28.85 8.23 7.93
CA TYR A 55 29.73 7.13 8.34
C TYR A 55 31.09 7.14 7.62
N SER A 56 31.26 7.90 6.53
CA SER A 56 32.54 8.01 5.82
C SER A 56 33.60 8.78 6.60
N ALA A 57 33.20 9.57 7.60
CA ALA A 57 34.10 10.32 8.46
C ALA A 57 34.88 9.42 9.43
N ASP A 58 34.31 8.29 9.82
CA ASP A 58 34.93 7.30 10.69
C ASP A 58 34.31 5.92 10.40
N SER A 59 35.11 4.96 9.95
CA SER A 59 34.67 3.60 9.58
C SER A 59 34.20 2.77 10.79
N GLU A 60 34.60 3.14 12.01
CA GLU A 60 34.20 2.48 13.26
C GLU A 60 33.06 3.23 13.97
N LEU A 61 32.52 4.27 13.35
CA LEU A 61 31.46 5.06 13.94
C LEU A 61 30.20 4.20 14.18
N VAL A 62 29.74 4.19 15.42
CA VAL A 62 28.51 3.53 15.85
C VAL A 62 27.56 4.58 16.41
N ILE A 63 26.42 4.79 15.73
CA ILE A 63 25.40 5.76 16.14
C ILE A 63 24.25 5.02 16.81
N LYS A 64 24.05 5.25 18.11
CA LYS A 64 23.01 4.60 18.92
C LYS A 64 23.02 3.06 18.82
N GLY A 65 24.18 2.47 18.69
CA GLY A 65 24.35 1.02 18.59
C GLY A 65 24.24 0.45 17.17
N PHE A 66 24.06 1.29 16.14
CA PHE A 66 23.98 0.85 14.74
C PHE A 66 25.24 1.25 13.97
N ASN A 67 25.83 0.28 13.29
CA ASN A 67 26.82 0.56 12.26
C ASN A 67 26.16 0.95 10.93
N PHE A 68 26.94 1.32 9.91
CA PHE A 68 26.42 1.75 8.61
C PHE A 68 25.50 0.71 7.96
N GLU A 69 25.91 -0.55 7.92
CA GLU A 69 25.12 -1.63 7.29
C GLU A 69 23.79 -1.85 8.00
N GLN A 70 23.81 -1.86 9.34
CA GLN A 70 22.59 -2.01 10.13
C GLN A 70 21.64 -0.83 9.95
N MET A 71 22.19 0.40 9.85
CA MET A 71 21.39 1.60 9.61
C MET A 71 20.70 1.56 8.23
N ILE A 72 21.44 1.17 7.19
CA ILE A 72 20.86 1.01 5.85
C ILE A 72 19.82 -0.10 5.83
N ASN A 73 20.13 -1.24 6.46
CA ASN A 73 19.19 -2.36 6.55
C ASN A 73 17.89 -1.98 7.27
N TYR A 74 17.99 -1.24 8.39
CA TYR A 74 16.82 -0.70 9.09
C TYR A 74 15.95 0.17 8.17
N HIS A 75 16.56 1.11 7.44
CA HIS A 75 15.83 1.98 6.54
C HIS A 75 15.21 1.23 5.36
N MET A 76 15.85 0.18 4.87
CA MET A 76 15.30 -0.69 3.81
C MET A 76 14.04 -1.41 4.29
N TRP A 77 14.08 -2.02 5.48
CA TRP A 77 12.90 -2.67 6.04
C TRP A 77 11.79 -1.67 6.35
N ALA A 78 12.13 -0.50 6.88
CA ALA A 78 11.16 0.58 7.11
C ALA A 78 10.47 1.02 5.81
N PHE A 79 11.22 1.10 4.70
CA PHE A 79 10.67 1.40 3.38
C PHE A 79 9.72 0.32 2.88
N ILE A 80 10.08 -0.97 3.01
CA ILE A 80 9.21 -2.10 2.63
C ILE A 80 7.91 -2.10 3.44
N VAL A 81 8.01 -1.89 4.75
CA VAL A 81 6.85 -1.78 5.63
C VAL A 81 5.97 -0.61 5.23
N ALA A 82 6.56 0.56 4.95
CA ALA A 82 5.81 1.74 4.50
C ALA A 82 5.07 1.49 3.18
N LEU A 83 5.70 0.81 2.21
CA LEU A 83 5.05 0.43 0.96
C LEU A 83 3.77 -0.39 1.18
N VAL A 84 3.83 -1.40 2.04
CA VAL A 84 2.71 -2.32 2.28
C VAL A 84 1.68 -1.71 3.24
N ALA A 85 2.10 -0.86 4.18
CA ALA A 85 1.22 -0.25 5.17
C ALA A 85 0.29 0.82 4.59
N GLN A 86 0.63 1.42 3.44
CA GLN A 86 -0.19 2.45 2.81
C GLN A 86 -1.47 1.87 2.20
N GLY A 87 -2.61 2.13 2.81
CA GLY A 87 -3.91 1.64 2.35
C GLY A 87 -4.68 2.66 1.50
N HIS A 88 -4.43 2.73 0.19
CA HIS A 88 -5.02 3.74 -0.71
C HIS A 88 -6.43 3.42 -1.24
N GLY A 89 -7.10 2.40 -0.71
CA GLY A 89 -8.34 1.86 -1.30
C GLY A 89 -9.56 2.81 -1.32
N SER A 90 -9.61 3.82 -0.45
CA SER A 90 -10.77 4.71 -0.30
C SER A 90 -10.44 6.20 -0.49
N TRP A 91 -9.31 6.50 -1.12
CA TRP A 91 -8.81 7.87 -1.29
C TRP A 91 -9.81 8.84 -1.93
N ASN A 92 -10.59 8.37 -2.90
CA ASN A 92 -11.54 9.21 -3.65
C ASN A 92 -12.97 9.18 -3.09
N LEU A 93 -13.21 8.47 -1.98
CA LEU A 93 -14.56 8.25 -1.47
C LEU A 93 -15.29 9.55 -1.16
N SER A 94 -14.63 10.50 -0.50
CA SER A 94 -15.26 11.79 -0.19
C SER A 94 -15.59 12.61 -1.44
N ASP A 95 -14.74 12.54 -2.48
CA ASP A 95 -15.00 13.23 -3.74
C ASP A 95 -16.15 12.58 -4.50
N ASP A 96 -16.28 11.26 -4.43
CA ASP A 96 -17.41 10.53 -5.01
C ASP A 96 -18.74 10.88 -4.32
N ILE A 97 -18.71 11.06 -2.99
CA ILE A 97 -19.88 11.52 -2.23
C ILE A 97 -20.25 12.96 -2.61
N ARG A 98 -19.30 13.88 -2.58
CA ARG A 98 -19.52 15.30 -2.86
C ARG A 98 -19.99 15.56 -4.29
N MET A 99 -19.49 14.81 -5.26
CA MET A 99 -19.88 14.93 -6.67
C MET A 99 -21.17 14.17 -7.00
N GLY A 100 -21.84 13.57 -6.01
CA GLY A 100 -23.06 12.79 -6.22
C GLY A 100 -22.83 11.46 -6.96
N ARG A 101 -21.58 11.07 -7.20
CA ARG A 101 -21.24 9.82 -7.90
C ARG A 101 -21.58 8.57 -7.06
N ILE A 102 -21.95 8.76 -5.80
CA ILE A 102 -22.39 7.68 -4.93
C ILE A 102 -23.60 6.94 -5.50
N SER A 103 -24.45 7.59 -6.28
CA SER A 103 -25.58 6.97 -6.94
C SER A 103 -25.18 5.81 -7.87
N SER A 104 -23.98 5.85 -8.44
CA SER A 104 -23.45 4.78 -9.27
C SER A 104 -23.16 3.50 -8.47
N TYR A 105 -22.83 3.62 -7.18
CA TYR A 105 -22.61 2.49 -6.30
C TYR A 105 -23.89 1.75 -5.93
N LEU A 106 -25.07 2.42 -6.00
CA LEU A 106 -26.37 1.81 -5.74
C LEU A 106 -26.77 0.79 -6.82
N ILE A 107 -26.15 0.87 -7.99
CA ILE A 107 -26.39 -0.05 -9.11
C ILE A 107 -25.59 -1.35 -8.94
N TYR A 108 -24.51 -1.32 -8.13
CA TYR A 108 -23.71 -2.51 -7.92
C TYR A 108 -24.42 -3.51 -7.01
N PRO A 109 -24.42 -4.81 -7.35
CA PRO A 109 -25.01 -5.87 -6.52
C PRO A 109 -24.10 -6.20 -5.32
N PHE A 110 -23.59 -5.20 -4.64
CA PHE A 110 -22.49 -5.28 -3.67
C PHE A 110 -22.71 -4.24 -2.58
N ASN A 111 -22.48 -4.59 -1.31
CA ASN A 111 -22.49 -3.62 -0.25
C ASN A 111 -21.35 -2.62 -0.44
N PHE A 112 -21.63 -1.36 -0.12
CA PHE A 112 -20.68 -0.25 -0.28
C PHE A 112 -19.33 -0.51 0.42
N TRP A 113 -19.38 -1.01 1.65
CA TRP A 113 -18.20 -1.42 2.40
C TRP A 113 -17.42 -2.55 1.70
N GLU A 114 -18.12 -3.59 1.26
CA GLU A 114 -17.50 -4.75 0.58
C GLU A 114 -16.81 -4.33 -0.71
N PHE A 115 -17.41 -3.41 -1.48
CA PHE A 115 -16.79 -2.88 -2.70
C PHE A 115 -15.46 -2.18 -2.42
N HIS A 116 -15.43 -1.29 -1.42
CA HIS A 116 -14.20 -0.57 -1.06
C HIS A 116 -13.14 -1.51 -0.46
N THR A 117 -13.57 -2.49 0.34
CA THR A 117 -12.67 -3.52 0.88
C THR A 117 -12.06 -4.38 -0.22
N ALA A 118 -12.85 -4.81 -1.21
CA ALA A 118 -12.34 -5.57 -2.36
C ALA A 118 -11.35 -4.74 -3.20
N SER A 119 -11.63 -3.45 -3.37
CA SER A 119 -10.71 -2.52 -4.06
C SER A 119 -9.41 -2.34 -3.28
N TRP A 120 -9.47 -2.19 -1.96
CA TRP A 120 -8.31 -2.14 -1.10
C TRP A 120 -7.48 -3.43 -1.15
N LEU A 121 -8.11 -4.60 -1.07
CA LEU A 121 -7.41 -5.88 -1.21
C LEU A 121 -6.66 -6.00 -2.53
N SER A 122 -7.27 -5.54 -3.63
CA SER A 122 -6.62 -5.51 -4.94
C SER A 122 -5.34 -4.65 -4.92
N PHE A 123 -5.43 -3.46 -4.34
CA PHE A 123 -4.28 -2.57 -4.20
C PHE A 123 -3.21 -3.18 -3.29
N GLN A 124 -3.62 -3.75 -2.17
CA GLN A 124 -2.74 -4.40 -1.21
C GLN A 124 -1.94 -5.53 -1.85
N PHE A 125 -2.59 -6.34 -2.69
CA PHE A 125 -1.92 -7.41 -3.42
C PHE A 125 -0.83 -6.86 -4.36
N ILE A 126 -1.10 -5.75 -5.05
CA ILE A 126 -0.11 -5.07 -5.88
C ILE A 126 1.10 -4.62 -5.03
N GLN A 127 0.86 -4.01 -3.88
CA GLN A 127 1.92 -3.55 -2.99
C GLN A 127 2.79 -4.69 -2.46
N VAL A 128 2.19 -5.81 -2.12
CA VAL A 128 2.92 -7.02 -1.70
C VAL A 128 3.82 -7.55 -2.84
N VAL A 129 3.31 -7.58 -4.08
CA VAL A 129 4.12 -8.00 -5.25
C VAL A 129 5.29 -7.04 -5.46
N ILE A 130 5.06 -5.73 -5.34
CA ILE A 130 6.11 -4.72 -5.46
C ILE A 130 7.16 -4.87 -4.35
N ALA A 131 6.70 -5.04 -3.09
CA ALA A 131 7.58 -5.24 -1.95
C ALA A 131 8.45 -6.51 -2.13
N ALA A 132 7.85 -7.62 -2.57
CA ALA A 132 8.57 -8.85 -2.87
C ALA A 132 9.61 -8.67 -3.99
N PHE A 133 9.24 -7.96 -5.06
CA PHE A 133 10.16 -7.64 -6.15
C PHE A 133 11.31 -6.73 -5.67
N THR A 134 11.01 -5.74 -4.84
CA THR A 134 12.03 -4.84 -4.26
C THR A 134 12.99 -5.62 -3.38
N LEU A 135 12.48 -6.50 -2.49
CA LEU A 135 13.31 -7.37 -1.66
C LEU A 135 14.20 -8.29 -2.52
N PHE A 136 13.64 -8.85 -3.58
CA PHE A 136 14.40 -9.68 -4.52
C PHE A 136 15.55 -8.88 -5.17
N CYS A 137 15.28 -7.68 -5.67
CA CYS A 137 16.32 -6.83 -6.28
C CYS A 137 17.42 -6.44 -5.27
N VAL A 138 17.00 -6.07 -4.04
CA VAL A 138 17.96 -5.63 -3.00
C VAL A 138 18.78 -6.81 -2.47
N SER A 139 18.27 -8.04 -2.51
CA SER A 139 19.03 -9.21 -2.06
C SER A 139 20.34 -9.42 -2.85
N PHE A 140 20.39 -8.98 -4.12
CA PHE A 140 21.61 -9.04 -4.91
C PHE A 140 22.70 -8.04 -4.49
N THR A 141 22.36 -7.02 -3.73
CA THR A 141 23.34 -6.02 -3.27
C THR A 141 24.16 -6.50 -2.07
N GLY A 142 23.77 -7.60 -1.43
CA GLY A 142 24.38 -8.12 -0.20
C GLY A 142 24.16 -7.26 1.05
N ILE A 143 23.49 -6.11 0.94
CA ILE A 143 23.23 -5.18 2.05
C ILE A 143 22.07 -5.68 2.93
N LEU A 144 21.15 -6.45 2.33
CA LEU A 144 19.95 -6.89 3.01
C LEU A 144 20.24 -8.04 3.98
N GLN A 145 20.10 -7.78 5.27
CA GLN A 145 20.08 -8.81 6.29
C GLN A 145 18.65 -9.30 6.50
N ILE A 146 18.43 -10.57 6.20
CA ILE A 146 17.09 -11.18 6.36
C ILE A 146 16.91 -11.54 7.84
N PRO A 147 15.84 -11.02 8.50
CA PRO A 147 15.55 -11.35 9.89
C PRO A 147 15.11 -12.82 10.04
N SER A 148 15.08 -13.31 11.28
CA SER A 148 14.57 -14.65 11.55
C SER A 148 13.12 -14.80 11.09
N LEU A 149 12.71 -16.03 10.76
CA LEU A 149 11.35 -16.32 10.27
C LEU A 149 10.27 -15.83 11.26
N GLU A 150 10.51 -15.94 12.55
CA GLU A 150 9.59 -15.47 13.59
C GLU A 150 9.41 -13.96 13.55
N VAL A 151 10.51 -13.19 13.50
CA VAL A 151 10.48 -11.73 13.39
C VAL A 151 9.79 -11.29 12.09
N MET A 152 10.06 -11.99 11.01
CA MET A 152 9.43 -11.70 9.72
C MET A 152 7.93 -11.99 9.76
N ALA A 153 7.48 -13.09 10.34
CA ALA A 153 6.06 -13.41 10.46
C ALA A 153 5.31 -12.39 11.32
N VAL A 154 5.88 -11.99 12.45
CA VAL A 154 5.32 -10.93 13.31
C VAL A 154 5.30 -9.59 12.58
N GLY A 155 6.37 -9.22 11.88
CA GLY A 155 6.46 -8.00 11.11
C GLY A 155 5.41 -7.92 9.99
N VAL A 156 5.20 -9.01 9.25
CA VAL A 156 4.16 -9.10 8.22
C VAL A 156 2.76 -8.96 8.84
N ALA A 157 2.48 -9.65 9.95
CA ALA A 157 1.20 -9.56 10.64
C ALA A 157 0.91 -8.13 11.11
N TYR A 158 1.87 -7.45 11.72
CA TYR A 158 1.73 -6.04 12.11
C TYR A 158 1.55 -5.11 10.90
N THR A 159 2.28 -5.32 9.83
CA THR A 159 2.17 -4.49 8.62
C THR A 159 0.79 -4.61 7.99
N LEU A 160 0.24 -5.82 7.89
CA LEU A 160 -1.11 -6.05 7.38
C LEU A 160 -2.17 -5.45 8.31
N PHE A 161 -1.99 -5.57 9.63
CA PHE A 161 -2.89 -4.95 10.61
C PHE A 161 -2.89 -3.43 10.48
N ILE A 162 -1.71 -2.80 10.38
CA ILE A 162 -1.58 -1.35 10.19
C ILE A 162 -2.21 -0.91 8.86
N SER A 163 -2.02 -1.69 7.79
CA SER A 163 -2.64 -1.40 6.49
C SER A 163 -4.17 -1.44 6.55
N LEU A 164 -4.74 -2.45 7.22
CA LEU A 164 -6.19 -2.55 7.44
C LEU A 164 -6.71 -1.40 8.31
N PHE A 165 -5.99 -1.07 9.38
CA PHE A 165 -6.33 0.05 10.25
C PHE A 165 -6.33 1.37 9.48
N TRP A 166 -5.30 1.62 8.67
CA TRP A 166 -5.18 2.80 7.84
C TRP A 166 -6.30 2.90 6.80
N PHE A 167 -6.61 1.79 6.12
CA PHE A 167 -7.76 1.71 5.21
C PHE A 167 -9.08 2.05 5.92
N THR A 168 -9.31 1.48 7.11
CA THR A 168 -10.53 1.72 7.89
C THR A 168 -10.65 3.19 8.29
N MET A 169 -9.56 3.81 8.72
CA MET A 169 -9.53 5.23 9.07
C MET A 169 -9.79 6.13 7.85
N GLN A 170 -9.16 5.84 6.71
CA GLN A 170 -9.42 6.58 5.48
C GLN A 170 -10.86 6.41 4.99
N TYR A 171 -11.41 5.20 5.09
CA TYR A 171 -12.80 4.95 4.75
C TYR A 171 -13.75 5.75 5.65
N PHE A 172 -13.52 5.72 6.95
CA PHE A 172 -14.31 6.48 7.92
C PHE A 172 -14.25 7.99 7.66
N THR A 173 -13.06 8.55 7.47
CA THR A 173 -12.89 9.98 7.11
C THR A 173 -13.54 10.32 5.77
N GLY A 174 -13.51 9.39 4.80
CA GLY A 174 -14.21 9.54 3.52
C GLY A 174 -15.74 9.61 3.68
N VAL A 175 -16.31 8.76 4.52
CA VAL A 175 -17.74 8.72 4.80
C VAL A 175 -18.22 9.98 5.55
N LEU A 176 -17.37 10.64 6.33
CA LEU A 176 -17.70 11.92 6.96
C LEU A 176 -18.10 13.02 5.97
N ALA A 177 -17.75 12.87 4.68
CA ALA A 177 -18.18 13.80 3.63
C ALA A 177 -19.71 13.88 3.44
N PHE A 178 -20.49 12.95 3.99
CA PHE A 178 -21.95 13.07 4.05
C PHE A 178 -22.44 14.19 4.98
N TRP A 179 -21.62 14.55 5.96
CA TRP A 179 -21.98 15.55 6.99
C TRP A 179 -21.11 16.79 6.93
N LEU A 180 -19.89 16.66 6.40
CA LEU A 180 -18.89 17.74 6.33
C LEU A 180 -18.65 18.13 4.86
N GLU A 181 -18.71 19.44 4.58
CA GLU A 181 -18.43 19.95 3.22
C GLU A 181 -16.99 19.71 2.80
N GLU A 182 -16.03 19.78 3.75
CA GLU A 182 -14.60 19.63 3.46
C GLU A 182 -13.96 18.60 4.40
N THR A 183 -13.61 17.45 3.83
CA THR A 183 -12.92 16.38 4.57
C THR A 183 -11.45 16.24 4.20
N TRP A 184 -10.95 17.04 3.24
CA TRP A 184 -9.56 16.93 2.78
C TRP A 184 -8.54 17.27 3.87
N ILE A 185 -8.92 18.14 4.83
CA ILE A 185 -8.09 18.50 6.00
C ILE A 185 -7.87 17.31 6.94
N LEU A 186 -8.78 16.34 6.96
CA LEU A 186 -8.70 15.13 7.80
C LEU A 186 -7.93 13.99 7.12
N ARG A 187 -7.54 14.17 5.87
CA ARG A 187 -6.73 13.18 5.13
C ARG A 187 -5.24 13.46 5.42
N VAL A 188 -4.67 12.70 6.30
CA VAL A 188 -3.23 12.73 6.60
C VAL A 188 -2.49 11.76 5.71
#